data_48151f5f34b4b60c4f1d9a85c28778f2
#
_entry.id   48151f5f34b4b60c4f1d9a85c28778f2
#
_cell.length_a   1.000
_cell.length_b   1.000
_cell.length_c   1.000
_cell.angle_alpha   90.00
_cell.angle_beta   90.00
_cell.angle_gamma   90.00
#
_symmetry.space_group_name_H-M   'P 1'
#
loop_
_entity.id
_entity.type
_entity.pdbx_description
1 polymer ?
#
loop_
_entity_poly.entity_id
_entity_poly.type
_entity_poly.pdbx_seq_one_letter_code
_entity_poly.pdbx_strand_id
1 'polypeptide(L)'
;MTRSQPPQQSSPERSGSEAVTRRASSLLAEYRTFVTRAVREPSTIGAVLPSSPVLAREMAAVVPSADRPVVVELGPGTGALSGAIAQRVPEGGRHIAVEVDPGMCEHLRNTCPGLEVIEGDAKRLGQLLADSGIRSVDAVVSGLPWSLFAGESQRRILREVGNVLAPGGGFTTIAYAHALGLSGARLFRRRLGAIFDEVITSRTVWRNVPPARVYVCRRPVPSGQ
;
A
#
# COMPACT_ATOMS: atom_id res chain seq x y z
N MET A 1 -19.24 -9.40 65.16
CA MET A 1 -18.39 -8.44 64.47
C MET A 1 -18.01 -9.07 63.08
N THR A 2 -18.81 -8.81 62.10
CA THR A 2 -18.67 -9.39 60.75
C THR A 2 -18.03 -8.33 59.83
N ARG A 3 -16.80 -8.56 59.37
CA ARG A 3 -16.10 -7.67 58.43
C ARG A 3 -16.58 -7.95 57.02
N SER A 4 -17.24 -6.97 56.40
CA SER A 4 -17.58 -6.97 54.97
C SER A 4 -16.36 -6.58 54.16
N GLN A 5 -16.01 -7.40 53.14
CA GLN A 5 -15.04 -7.06 52.12
C GLN A 5 -15.68 -6.14 51.08
N PRO A 6 -14.95 -5.16 50.52
CA PRO A 6 -15.44 -4.35 49.42
C PRO A 6 -15.38 -5.12 48.07
N PRO A 7 -16.23 -4.80 47.08
CA PRO A 7 -16.23 -5.47 45.78
C PRO A 7 -15.02 -5.06 44.93
N GLN A 8 -14.40 -6.06 44.33
CA GLN A 8 -13.34 -5.85 43.32
C GLN A 8 -13.95 -5.25 42.05
N GLN A 9 -13.50 -4.08 41.67
CA GLN A 9 -13.80 -3.46 40.38
C GLN A 9 -12.99 -4.14 39.30
N SER A 10 -13.65 -4.85 38.38
CA SER A 10 -13.08 -5.42 37.18
C SER A 10 -12.92 -4.31 36.13
N SER A 11 -11.68 -4.00 35.75
CA SER A 11 -11.33 -2.99 34.75
C SER A 11 -11.69 -3.44 33.33
N PRO A 12 -12.43 -2.65 32.55
CA PRO A 12 -12.85 -3.01 31.19
C PRO A 12 -11.81 -2.73 30.09
N GLU A 13 -10.62 -2.26 30.41
CA GLU A 13 -9.65 -1.80 29.40
C GLU A 13 -8.86 -2.90 28.68
N ARG A 14 -8.78 -4.11 29.21
CA ARG A 14 -8.00 -5.21 28.60
C ARG A 14 -8.67 -5.87 27.37
N SER A 15 -10.00 -5.84 27.29
CA SER A 15 -10.76 -6.49 26.22
C SER A 15 -10.63 -5.82 24.85
N GLY A 16 -10.48 -4.50 24.79
CA GLY A 16 -10.35 -3.73 23.56
C GLY A 16 -9.02 -3.94 22.83
N SER A 17 -7.93 -4.02 23.58
CA SER A 17 -6.57 -4.18 23.02
C SER A 17 -6.38 -5.57 22.39
N GLU A 18 -6.88 -6.63 23.02
CA GLU A 18 -6.79 -8.00 22.50
C GLU A 18 -7.64 -8.21 21.24
N ALA A 19 -8.80 -7.58 21.15
CA ALA A 19 -9.65 -7.65 19.96
C ALA A 19 -9.03 -6.93 18.75
N VAL A 20 -8.39 -5.79 18.97
CA VAL A 20 -7.66 -5.03 17.92
C VAL A 20 -6.44 -5.81 17.45
N THR A 21 -5.68 -6.40 18.36
CA THR A 21 -4.49 -7.21 18.03
C THR A 21 -4.87 -8.48 17.26
N ARG A 22 -5.95 -9.15 17.66
CA ARG A 22 -6.45 -10.36 17.00
C ARG A 22 -7.01 -10.07 15.60
N ARG A 23 -7.63 -8.91 15.39
CA ARG A 23 -8.11 -8.46 14.08
C ARG A 23 -6.96 -8.05 13.15
N ALA A 24 -5.92 -7.44 13.66
CA ALA A 24 -4.72 -7.10 12.89
C ALA A 24 -3.96 -8.36 12.45
N SER A 25 -3.83 -9.36 13.32
CA SER A 25 -3.20 -10.65 12.99
C SER A 25 -3.99 -11.45 11.95
N SER A 26 -5.34 -11.38 11.96
CA SER A 26 -6.16 -12.06 10.94
C SER A 26 -6.01 -11.41 9.55
N LEU A 27 -5.95 -10.09 9.47
CA LEU A 27 -5.75 -9.37 8.21
C LEU A 27 -4.36 -9.61 7.61
N LEU A 28 -3.34 -9.69 8.46
CA LEU A 28 -1.99 -10.09 8.03
C LEU A 28 -1.97 -11.53 7.51
N ALA A 29 -2.68 -12.44 8.18
CA ALA A 29 -2.80 -13.82 7.74
C ALA A 29 -3.56 -13.92 6.40
N GLU A 30 -4.62 -13.16 6.21
CA GLU A 30 -5.37 -13.06 4.95
C GLU A 30 -4.50 -12.48 3.82
N TYR A 31 -3.75 -11.41 4.09
CA TYR A 31 -2.80 -10.82 3.14
C TYR A 31 -1.70 -11.82 2.75
N ARG A 32 -1.06 -12.46 3.73
CA ARG A 32 -0.05 -13.50 3.49
C ARG A 32 -0.62 -14.65 2.67
N THR A 33 -1.80 -15.14 3.04
CA THR A 33 -2.50 -16.20 2.31
C THR A 33 -2.79 -15.78 0.87
N PHE A 34 -3.26 -14.53 0.67
CA PHE A 34 -3.53 -13.99 -0.65
C PHE A 34 -2.26 -13.89 -1.51
N VAL A 35 -1.20 -13.28 -0.98
CA VAL A 35 0.09 -13.14 -1.69
C VAL A 35 0.71 -14.52 -1.96
N THR A 36 0.74 -15.41 -0.97
CA THR A 36 1.30 -16.76 -1.11
C THR A 36 0.53 -17.59 -2.13
N ARG A 37 -0.82 -17.48 -2.15
CA ARG A 37 -1.65 -18.18 -3.13
C ARG A 37 -1.51 -17.57 -4.53
N ALA A 38 -1.46 -16.25 -4.65
CA ALA A 38 -1.22 -15.57 -5.92
C ALA A 38 0.11 -16.01 -6.57
N VAL A 39 1.10 -16.33 -5.75
CA VAL A 39 2.42 -16.80 -6.19
C VAL A 39 2.40 -18.30 -6.51
N ARG A 40 1.73 -19.14 -5.71
CA ARG A 40 1.79 -20.61 -5.83
C ARG A 40 0.78 -21.21 -6.80
N GLU A 41 -0.39 -20.56 -6.95
CA GLU A 41 -1.50 -21.07 -7.75
C GLU A 41 -2.20 -19.94 -8.53
N PRO A 42 -1.53 -19.32 -9.51
CA PRO A 42 -2.10 -18.18 -10.25
C PRO A 42 -3.38 -18.53 -11.03
N SER A 43 -3.63 -19.81 -11.29
CA SER A 43 -4.79 -20.28 -12.09
C SER A 43 -6.06 -20.59 -11.29
N THR A 44 -5.97 -20.81 -9.97
CA THR A 44 -7.07 -21.43 -9.19
C THR A 44 -7.98 -20.43 -8.47
N ILE A 45 -7.56 -19.20 -8.29
CA ILE A 45 -8.33 -18.22 -7.50
C ILE A 45 -8.58 -17.01 -8.38
N GLY A 46 -9.21 -16.86 -9.44
CA GLY A 46 -9.42 -15.51 -10.02
C GLY A 46 -8.43 -14.46 -9.47
N ALA A 47 -7.31 -14.96 -8.98
CA ALA A 47 -6.27 -14.28 -8.25
C ALA A 47 -5.57 -13.38 -9.25
N VAL A 48 -5.44 -12.19 -8.90
CA VAL A 48 -4.64 -11.16 -9.49
C VAL A 48 -3.29 -11.75 -9.86
N LEU A 49 -3.13 -12.11 -11.13
CA LEU A 49 -1.81 -12.44 -11.67
C LEU A 49 -0.87 -11.27 -11.38
N PRO A 50 0.43 -11.51 -11.21
CA PRO A 50 1.40 -10.43 -11.11
C PRO A 50 1.11 -9.38 -12.19
N SER A 51 1.19 -8.12 -11.83
CA SER A 51 0.91 -7.01 -12.75
C SER A 51 1.65 -7.21 -14.07
N SER A 52 0.94 -7.15 -15.18
CA SER A 52 1.58 -7.29 -16.48
C SER A 52 2.64 -6.19 -16.68
N PRO A 53 3.67 -6.43 -17.50
CA PRO A 53 4.69 -5.40 -17.77
C PRO A 53 4.11 -4.09 -18.31
N VAL A 54 2.96 -4.15 -18.98
CA VAL A 54 2.25 -2.95 -19.46
C VAL A 54 1.64 -2.19 -18.30
N LEU A 55 0.92 -2.88 -17.40
CA LEU A 55 0.34 -2.25 -16.21
C LEU A 55 1.43 -1.70 -15.28
N ALA A 56 2.51 -2.45 -15.08
CA ALA A 56 3.64 -2.02 -14.26
C ALA A 56 4.27 -0.72 -14.79
N ARG A 57 4.45 -0.58 -16.11
CA ARG A 57 4.94 0.66 -16.73
C ARG A 57 3.97 1.83 -16.58
N GLU A 58 2.67 1.59 -16.71
CA GLU A 58 1.64 2.62 -16.46
C GLU A 58 1.66 3.10 -15.00
N MET A 59 1.79 2.18 -14.05
CA MET A 59 1.89 2.53 -12.63
C MET A 59 3.17 3.30 -12.31
N ALA A 60 4.30 2.88 -12.87
CA ALA A 60 5.58 3.55 -12.69
C ALA A 60 5.66 4.92 -13.40
N ALA A 61 4.67 5.29 -14.23
CA ALA A 61 4.68 6.57 -14.95
C ALA A 61 4.64 7.82 -14.03
N VAL A 62 4.28 7.63 -12.77
CA VAL A 62 4.28 8.70 -11.75
C VAL A 62 5.69 9.04 -11.25
N VAL A 63 6.67 8.15 -11.47
CA VAL A 63 8.07 8.39 -11.09
C VAL A 63 8.61 9.56 -11.89
N PRO A 64 9.05 10.65 -11.23
CA PRO A 64 9.55 11.83 -11.94
C PRO A 64 10.95 11.59 -12.53
N SER A 65 11.24 12.31 -13.59
CA SER A 65 12.61 12.36 -14.17
C SER A 65 13.49 13.42 -13.51
N ALA A 66 13.17 13.81 -12.25
CA ALA A 66 13.93 14.77 -11.48
C ALA A 66 15.30 14.21 -11.04
N ASP A 67 16.19 15.07 -10.60
CA ASP A 67 17.45 14.64 -10.01
C ASP A 67 17.19 13.97 -8.65
N ARG A 68 17.74 12.76 -8.48
CA ARG A 68 17.70 11.96 -7.24
C ARG A 68 16.33 11.80 -6.58
N PRO A 69 15.27 11.38 -7.32
CA PRO A 69 13.95 11.21 -6.73
C PRO A 69 13.95 10.09 -5.69
N VAL A 70 13.10 10.27 -4.67
CA VAL A 70 12.80 9.24 -3.68
C VAL A 70 11.45 8.62 -4.03
N VAL A 71 11.44 7.34 -4.38
CA VAL A 71 10.25 6.60 -4.81
C VAL A 71 9.95 5.49 -3.82
N VAL A 72 8.70 5.43 -3.37
CA VAL A 72 8.22 4.38 -2.46
C VAL A 72 7.28 3.43 -3.20
N GLU A 73 7.53 2.14 -3.04
CA GLU A 73 6.63 1.06 -3.47
C GLU A 73 5.95 0.45 -2.24
N LEU A 74 4.60 0.43 -2.23
CA LEU A 74 3.82 -0.18 -1.15
C LEU A 74 3.30 -1.55 -1.56
N GLY A 75 3.65 -2.58 -0.80
CA GLY A 75 3.27 -3.96 -1.05
C GLY A 75 3.84 -4.50 -2.37
N PRO A 76 5.18 -4.54 -2.52
CA PRO A 76 5.84 -5.06 -3.72
C PRO A 76 5.52 -6.54 -3.97
N GLY A 77 5.24 -7.31 -2.90
CA GLY A 77 5.02 -8.74 -2.99
C GLY A 77 6.22 -9.45 -3.63
N THR A 78 6.03 -10.04 -4.80
CA THR A 78 7.10 -10.72 -5.57
C THR A 78 7.95 -9.77 -6.43
N GLY A 79 7.77 -8.46 -6.32
CA GLY A 79 8.52 -7.49 -7.12
C GLY A 79 8.00 -7.24 -8.53
N ALA A 80 6.72 -7.57 -8.80
CA ALA A 80 6.14 -7.43 -10.14
C ALA A 80 6.14 -5.98 -10.67
N LEU A 81 6.07 -4.99 -9.79
CA LEU A 81 6.15 -3.57 -10.12
C LEU A 81 7.59 -3.03 -9.97
N SER A 82 8.39 -3.63 -9.09
CA SER A 82 9.72 -3.14 -8.72
C SER A 82 10.64 -2.96 -9.92
N GLY A 83 10.63 -3.89 -10.87
CA GLY A 83 11.45 -3.79 -12.08
C GLY A 83 11.06 -2.61 -12.97
N ALA A 84 9.76 -2.30 -13.10
CA ALA A 84 9.29 -1.15 -13.90
C ALA A 84 9.59 0.19 -13.21
N ILE A 85 9.54 0.22 -11.88
CA ILE A 85 9.90 1.40 -11.09
C ILE A 85 11.41 1.65 -11.21
N ALA A 86 12.23 0.61 -11.00
CA ALA A 86 13.69 0.70 -11.09
C ALA A 86 14.17 1.22 -12.45
N GLN A 87 13.51 0.82 -13.55
CA GLN A 87 13.83 1.34 -14.89
C GLN A 87 13.55 2.85 -15.08
N ARG A 88 12.76 3.45 -14.19
CA ARG A 88 12.40 4.88 -14.26
C ARG A 88 13.12 5.73 -13.22
N VAL A 89 13.63 5.12 -12.16
CA VAL A 89 14.43 5.83 -11.15
C VAL A 89 15.80 6.13 -11.77
N PRO A 90 16.17 7.40 -11.95
CA PRO A 90 17.46 7.76 -12.52
C PRO A 90 18.60 7.45 -11.56
N GLU A 91 19.83 7.51 -12.06
CA GLU A 91 21.04 7.35 -11.24
C GLU A 91 21.05 8.34 -10.09
N GLY A 92 21.38 7.84 -8.88
CA GLY A 92 21.34 8.61 -7.64
C GLY A 92 19.95 8.75 -7.01
N GLY A 93 18.88 8.32 -7.68
CA GLY A 93 17.55 8.20 -7.07
C GLY A 93 17.46 7.00 -6.14
N ARG A 94 16.44 6.99 -5.27
CA ARG A 94 16.19 5.91 -4.29
C ARG A 94 14.89 5.22 -4.61
N HIS A 95 14.91 3.89 -4.61
CA HIS A 95 13.70 3.06 -4.69
C HIS A 95 13.55 2.27 -3.40
N ILE A 96 12.50 2.56 -2.64
CA ILE A 96 12.22 2.01 -1.32
C ILE A 96 10.94 1.19 -1.39
N ALA A 97 10.99 -0.06 -0.96
CA ALA A 97 9.84 -0.94 -0.84
C ALA A 97 9.42 -1.10 0.62
N VAL A 98 8.14 -0.91 0.92
CA VAL A 98 7.56 -1.20 2.24
C VAL A 98 6.70 -2.45 2.13
N GLU A 99 7.13 -3.50 2.81
CA GLU A 99 6.49 -4.82 2.80
C GLU A 99 6.30 -5.32 4.25
N VAL A 100 5.16 -5.92 4.50
CA VAL A 100 4.79 -6.39 5.84
C VAL A 100 5.15 -7.86 6.08
N ASP A 101 5.34 -8.64 5.03
CA ASP A 101 5.72 -10.04 5.13
C ASP A 101 7.24 -10.22 5.16
N PRO A 102 7.82 -10.76 6.26
CA PRO A 102 9.27 -10.94 6.36
C PRO A 102 9.85 -11.83 5.26
N GLY A 103 9.12 -12.88 4.84
CA GLY A 103 9.57 -13.78 3.77
C GLY A 103 9.62 -13.08 2.41
N MET A 104 8.66 -12.18 2.13
CA MET A 104 8.72 -11.35 0.92
C MET A 104 9.85 -10.32 1.02
N CYS A 105 10.10 -9.74 2.19
CA CYS A 105 11.24 -8.85 2.40
C CYS A 105 12.57 -9.54 2.10
N GLU A 106 12.76 -10.76 2.58
CA GLU A 106 13.95 -11.56 2.29
C GLU A 106 14.06 -11.88 0.79
N HIS A 107 12.96 -12.33 0.18
CA HIS A 107 12.90 -12.58 -1.26
C HIS A 107 13.32 -11.35 -2.07
N LEU A 108 12.77 -10.18 -1.77
CA LEU A 108 13.07 -8.94 -2.47
C LEU A 108 14.53 -8.52 -2.32
N ARG A 109 15.10 -8.63 -1.13
CA ARG A 109 16.53 -8.34 -0.90
C ARG A 109 17.45 -9.24 -1.74
N ASN A 110 17.03 -10.48 -1.98
CA ASN A 110 17.79 -11.45 -2.77
C ASN A 110 17.60 -11.30 -4.29
N THR A 111 16.44 -10.82 -4.74
CA THR A 111 16.06 -10.84 -6.17
C THR A 111 16.01 -9.48 -6.84
N CYS A 112 15.95 -8.39 -6.05
CA CYS A 112 15.83 -7.03 -6.57
C CYS A 112 17.03 -6.17 -6.11
N PRO A 113 18.20 -6.29 -6.76
CA PRO A 113 19.36 -5.49 -6.39
C PRO A 113 19.07 -3.98 -6.57
N GLY A 114 19.49 -3.18 -5.60
CA GLY A 114 19.24 -1.73 -5.60
C GLY A 114 17.87 -1.32 -5.01
N LEU A 115 17.01 -2.27 -4.62
CA LEU A 115 15.79 -1.99 -3.89
C LEU A 115 16.07 -1.91 -2.38
N GLU A 116 15.74 -0.78 -1.77
CA GLU A 116 15.82 -0.61 -0.32
C GLU A 116 14.55 -1.19 0.32
N VAL A 117 14.65 -2.31 1.03
CA VAL A 117 13.48 -3.01 1.60
C VAL A 117 13.32 -2.68 3.08
N ILE A 118 12.22 -2.02 3.41
CA ILE A 118 11.78 -1.74 4.78
C ILE A 118 10.65 -2.72 5.14
N GLU A 119 10.88 -3.54 6.16
CA GLU A 119 9.85 -4.39 6.73
C GLU A 119 8.93 -3.55 7.62
N GLY A 120 7.62 -3.51 7.29
CA GLY A 120 6.66 -2.75 8.09
C GLY A 120 5.28 -2.62 7.47
N ASP A 121 4.35 -2.12 8.28
CA ASP A 121 2.96 -1.88 7.87
C ASP A 121 2.82 -0.48 7.26
N ALA A 122 2.30 -0.40 6.04
CA ALA A 122 2.02 0.84 5.32
C ALA A 122 1.15 1.84 6.11
N LYS A 123 0.41 1.39 7.14
CA LYS A 123 -0.30 2.26 8.09
C LYS A 123 0.64 3.10 8.97
N ARG A 124 1.93 2.85 8.94
CA ARG A 124 2.98 3.56 9.67
C ARG A 124 4.03 4.13 8.71
N LEU A 125 3.66 4.37 7.45
CA LEU A 125 4.57 4.78 6.40
C LEU A 125 5.46 5.97 6.80
N GLY A 126 4.85 7.03 7.33
CA GLY A 126 5.60 8.22 7.76
C GLY A 126 6.67 7.92 8.79
N GLN A 127 6.36 7.07 9.80
CA GLN A 127 7.32 6.65 10.82
C GLN A 127 8.43 5.80 10.23
N LEU A 128 8.11 4.81 9.38
CA LEU A 128 9.10 3.93 8.75
C LEU A 128 10.09 4.70 7.89
N LEU A 129 9.62 5.70 7.15
CA LEU A 129 10.48 6.58 6.36
C LEU A 129 11.33 7.49 7.24
N ALA A 130 10.75 8.08 8.30
CA ALA A 130 11.47 8.92 9.23
C ALA A 130 12.61 8.16 9.94
N ASP A 131 12.37 6.92 10.36
CA ASP A 131 13.38 6.02 10.96
C ASP A 131 14.54 5.73 9.97
N SER A 132 14.28 5.83 8.66
CA SER A 132 15.26 5.70 7.58
C SER A 132 15.83 7.05 7.10
N GLY A 133 15.59 8.14 7.83
CA GLY A 133 16.08 9.48 7.51
C GLY A 133 15.37 10.17 6.33
N ILE A 134 14.19 9.68 5.92
CA ILE A 134 13.43 10.20 4.78
C ILE A 134 12.25 11.01 5.30
N ARG A 135 12.16 12.29 4.88
CA ARG A 135 11.09 13.21 5.32
C ARG A 135 9.98 13.36 4.30
N SER A 136 10.29 13.22 3.02
CA SER A 136 9.32 13.33 1.92
C SER A 136 9.74 12.47 0.75
N VAL A 137 8.79 12.11 -0.11
CA VAL A 137 9.00 11.27 -1.28
C VAL A 137 8.35 11.89 -2.51
N ASP A 138 8.93 11.66 -3.69
CA ASP A 138 8.48 12.25 -4.94
C ASP A 138 7.39 11.43 -5.61
N ALA A 139 7.37 10.13 -5.35
CA ALA A 139 6.32 9.24 -5.86
C ALA A 139 6.05 8.07 -4.91
N VAL A 140 4.77 7.65 -4.88
CA VAL A 140 4.35 6.42 -4.23
C VAL A 140 3.61 5.55 -5.24
N VAL A 141 4.06 4.30 -5.42
CA VAL A 141 3.44 3.29 -6.28
C VAL A 141 2.89 2.17 -5.40
N SER A 142 1.59 1.89 -5.45
CA SER A 142 0.96 0.92 -4.56
C SER A 142 0.45 -0.31 -5.28
N GLY A 143 1.04 -1.46 -4.95
CA GLY A 143 0.56 -2.81 -5.30
C GLY A 143 -0.41 -3.39 -4.26
N LEU A 144 -0.81 -2.64 -3.26
CA LEU A 144 -1.65 -3.12 -2.17
C LEU A 144 -3.03 -3.59 -2.64
N PRO A 145 -3.55 -4.70 -2.12
CA PRO A 145 -4.89 -5.21 -2.43
C PRO A 145 -5.96 -4.45 -1.64
N TRP A 146 -6.30 -3.26 -2.09
CA TRP A 146 -7.20 -2.34 -1.37
C TRP A 146 -8.56 -2.93 -1.00
N SER A 147 -9.08 -3.88 -1.80
CA SER A 147 -10.35 -4.56 -1.54
C SER A 147 -10.33 -5.42 -0.27
N LEU A 148 -9.17 -5.86 0.17
CA LEU A 148 -9.00 -6.66 1.39
C LEU A 148 -8.91 -5.82 2.66
N PHE A 149 -8.65 -4.52 2.53
CA PHE A 149 -8.52 -3.65 3.69
C PHE A 149 -9.87 -3.10 4.16
N ALA A 150 -10.11 -3.15 5.46
CA ALA A 150 -11.21 -2.42 6.08
C ALA A 150 -11.11 -0.92 5.77
N GLY A 151 -12.26 -0.24 5.71
CA GLY A 151 -12.30 1.18 5.33
C GLY A 151 -11.45 2.10 6.17
N GLU A 152 -11.26 1.78 7.46
CA GLU A 152 -10.38 2.54 8.36
C GLU A 152 -8.91 2.37 7.97
N SER A 153 -8.47 1.14 7.68
CA SER A 153 -7.12 0.87 7.22
C SER A 153 -6.82 1.57 5.89
N GLN A 154 -7.78 1.57 4.95
CA GLN A 154 -7.62 2.31 3.69
C GLN A 154 -7.42 3.81 3.93
N ARG A 155 -8.27 4.44 4.78
CA ARG A 155 -8.15 5.86 5.12
C ARG A 155 -6.81 6.18 5.77
N ARG A 156 -6.36 5.33 6.68
CA ARG A 156 -5.09 5.52 7.38
C ARG A 156 -3.91 5.46 6.41
N ILE A 157 -3.81 4.41 5.59
CA ILE A 157 -2.73 4.28 4.61
C ILE A 157 -2.74 5.45 3.62
N LEU A 158 -3.92 5.85 3.12
CA LEU A 158 -4.01 6.97 2.17
C LEU A 158 -3.58 8.31 2.80
N ARG A 159 -3.89 8.55 4.08
CA ARG A 159 -3.38 9.75 4.80
C ARG A 159 -1.86 9.70 4.95
N GLU A 160 -1.30 8.55 5.33
CA GLU A 160 0.16 8.38 5.40
C GLU A 160 0.81 8.70 4.05
N VAL A 161 0.24 8.19 2.95
CA VAL A 161 0.72 8.49 1.59
C VAL A 161 0.65 10.00 1.31
N GLY A 162 -0.50 10.64 1.60
CA GLY A 162 -0.66 12.08 1.39
C GLY A 162 0.34 12.92 2.20
N ASN A 163 0.62 12.49 3.44
CA ASN A 163 1.52 13.23 4.36
C ASN A 163 2.99 13.13 3.96
N VAL A 164 3.42 12.03 3.33
CA VAL A 164 4.83 11.84 2.96
C VAL A 164 5.16 12.36 1.56
N LEU A 165 4.16 12.59 0.71
CA LEU A 165 4.38 13.12 -0.63
C LEU A 165 4.88 14.55 -0.60
N ALA A 166 5.95 14.80 -1.33
CA ALA A 166 6.46 16.15 -1.60
C ALA A 166 5.45 16.98 -2.40
N PRO A 167 5.50 18.32 -2.33
CA PRO A 167 4.75 19.16 -3.26
C PRO A 167 5.02 18.77 -4.71
N GLY A 168 3.97 18.48 -5.48
CA GLY A 168 4.10 17.99 -6.86
C GLY A 168 4.31 16.49 -7.00
N GLY A 169 4.51 15.78 -5.90
CA GLY A 169 4.61 14.32 -5.89
C GLY A 169 3.32 13.63 -6.29
N GLY A 170 3.44 12.37 -6.71
CA GLY A 170 2.33 11.60 -7.23
C GLY A 170 2.15 10.23 -6.58
N PHE A 171 0.90 9.76 -6.58
CA PHE A 171 0.53 8.43 -6.10
C PHE A 171 -0.18 7.64 -7.19
N THR A 172 0.18 6.37 -7.37
CA THR A 172 -0.53 5.46 -8.27
C THR A 172 -0.95 4.18 -7.57
N THR A 173 -2.11 3.66 -7.99
CA THR A 173 -2.60 2.36 -7.54
C THR A 173 -3.52 1.71 -8.56
N ILE A 174 -3.73 0.38 -8.44
CA ILE A 174 -4.48 -0.44 -9.38
C ILE A 174 -5.99 -0.35 -9.08
N ALA A 175 -6.78 -0.30 -10.16
CA ALA A 175 -8.22 -0.46 -10.14
C ALA A 175 -8.64 -1.51 -11.19
N TYR A 176 -9.12 -2.69 -10.75
CA TYR A 176 -9.58 -3.72 -11.69
C TYR A 176 -10.85 -3.30 -12.41
N ALA A 177 -10.86 -3.42 -13.74
CA ALA A 177 -11.93 -2.92 -14.58
C ALA A 177 -13.31 -3.52 -14.23
N HIS A 178 -13.37 -4.81 -13.94
CA HIS A 178 -14.61 -5.51 -13.55
C HIS A 178 -15.16 -5.05 -12.19
N ALA A 179 -14.30 -4.52 -11.31
CA ALA A 179 -14.69 -4.08 -9.98
C ALA A 179 -15.14 -2.61 -9.92
N LEU A 180 -14.86 -1.80 -10.95
CA LEU A 180 -15.11 -0.35 -10.94
C LEU A 180 -16.58 0.04 -10.67
N GLY A 181 -17.53 -0.79 -11.10
CA GLY A 181 -18.97 -0.62 -10.87
C GLY A 181 -19.43 -0.97 -9.46
N LEU A 182 -18.60 -1.67 -8.68
CA LEU A 182 -18.98 -2.12 -7.34
C LEU A 182 -18.94 -0.98 -6.32
N SER A 183 -19.78 -1.10 -5.28
CA SER A 183 -19.88 -0.10 -4.21
C SER A 183 -18.54 0.14 -3.50
N GLY A 184 -17.75 -0.91 -3.28
CA GLY A 184 -16.43 -0.84 -2.66
C GLY A 184 -15.44 -0.02 -3.48
N ALA A 185 -15.41 -0.19 -4.80
CA ALA A 185 -14.52 0.58 -5.68
C ALA A 185 -14.94 2.05 -5.76
N ARG A 186 -16.26 2.34 -5.82
CA ARG A 186 -16.76 3.72 -5.75
C ARG A 186 -16.39 4.39 -4.43
N LEU A 187 -16.49 3.65 -3.31
CA LEU A 187 -16.12 4.16 -2.00
C LEU A 187 -14.61 4.40 -1.89
N PHE A 188 -13.79 3.49 -2.44
CA PHE A 188 -12.34 3.69 -2.50
C PHE A 188 -11.97 4.93 -3.31
N ARG A 189 -12.58 5.12 -4.50
CA ARG A 189 -12.37 6.32 -5.31
C ARG A 189 -12.76 7.62 -4.57
N ARG A 190 -13.85 7.61 -3.78
CA ARG A 190 -14.22 8.75 -2.92
C ARG A 190 -13.15 9.01 -1.85
N ARG A 191 -12.54 7.96 -1.28
CA ARG A 191 -11.46 8.10 -0.30
C ARG A 191 -10.21 8.71 -0.93
N LEU A 192 -9.88 8.34 -2.18
CA LEU A 192 -8.82 9.01 -2.92
C LEU A 192 -9.11 10.50 -3.07
N GLY A 193 -10.32 10.89 -3.50
CA GLY A 193 -10.71 12.28 -3.64
C GLY A 193 -10.82 13.07 -2.33
N ALA A 194 -10.83 12.40 -1.17
CA ALA A 194 -10.75 13.05 0.14
C ALA A 194 -9.30 13.34 0.58
N ILE A 195 -8.30 12.78 -0.09
CA ILE A 195 -6.88 12.95 0.21
C ILE A 195 -6.14 13.70 -0.91
N PHE A 196 -6.64 13.62 -2.14
CA PHE A 196 -6.02 14.22 -3.32
C PHE A 196 -7.01 15.08 -4.09
N ASP A 197 -6.62 16.29 -4.46
CA ASP A 197 -7.42 17.19 -5.32
C ASP A 197 -7.58 16.62 -6.73
N GLU A 198 -6.57 15.91 -7.21
CA GLU A 198 -6.56 15.36 -8.56
C GLU A 198 -6.52 13.83 -8.51
N VAL A 199 -7.58 13.20 -9.03
CA VAL A 199 -7.71 11.74 -9.14
C VAL A 199 -8.10 11.39 -10.57
N ILE A 200 -7.12 11.02 -11.38
CA ILE A 200 -7.27 10.63 -12.78
C ILE A 200 -7.34 9.11 -12.86
N THR A 201 -8.20 8.59 -13.75
CA THR A 201 -8.26 7.16 -14.08
C THR A 201 -7.68 6.94 -15.46
N SER A 202 -6.67 6.09 -15.59
CA SER A 202 -6.05 5.77 -16.88
C SER A 202 -7.02 5.06 -17.84
N ARG A 203 -6.59 4.87 -19.09
CA ARG A 203 -7.23 3.93 -20.01
C ARG A 203 -7.11 2.51 -19.46
N THR A 204 -8.01 1.61 -19.90
CA THR A 204 -7.96 0.21 -19.50
C THR A 204 -6.77 -0.49 -20.12
N VAL A 205 -5.96 -1.13 -19.29
CA VAL A 205 -4.86 -2.00 -19.73
C VAL A 205 -5.44 -3.40 -19.93
N TRP A 206 -5.82 -3.69 -21.17
CA TRP A 206 -6.42 -4.98 -21.55
C TRP A 206 -5.42 -6.15 -21.51
N ARG A 207 -4.13 -5.85 -21.63
CA ARG A 207 -3.03 -6.84 -21.56
C ARG A 207 -2.67 -7.22 -20.11
N ASN A 208 -3.49 -6.83 -19.14
CA ASN A 208 -3.45 -7.31 -17.76
C ASN A 208 -4.61 -8.29 -17.54
N VAL A 209 -4.40 -9.31 -16.72
CA VAL A 209 -5.43 -10.31 -16.38
C VAL A 209 -5.64 -10.31 -14.86
N PRO A 210 -6.83 -9.90 -14.38
CA PRO A 210 -7.92 -9.26 -15.12
C PRO A 210 -7.54 -7.88 -15.68
N PRO A 211 -8.27 -7.34 -16.71
CA PRO A 211 -8.05 -5.98 -17.18
C PRO A 211 -8.12 -4.96 -16.06
N ALA A 212 -7.21 -3.99 -16.08
CA ALA A 212 -7.06 -3.03 -14.99
C ALA A 212 -6.90 -1.60 -15.52
N ARG A 213 -7.13 -0.65 -14.64
CA ARG A 213 -6.83 0.77 -14.81
C ARG A 213 -5.91 1.21 -13.69
N VAL A 214 -5.24 2.33 -13.85
CA VAL A 214 -4.44 2.97 -12.83
C VAL A 214 -5.16 4.23 -12.34
N TYR A 215 -5.31 4.38 -11.04
CA TYR A 215 -5.57 5.68 -10.46
C TYR A 215 -4.25 6.42 -10.32
N VAL A 216 -4.21 7.62 -10.88
CA VAL A 216 -3.10 8.57 -10.73
C VAL A 216 -3.62 9.72 -9.89
N CYS A 217 -3.02 9.92 -8.71
CA CYS A 217 -3.43 10.93 -7.75
C CYS A 217 -2.31 11.94 -7.54
N ARG A 218 -2.65 13.22 -7.49
CA ARG A 218 -1.71 14.32 -7.28
C ARG A 218 -2.30 15.36 -6.36
N ARG A 219 -1.47 16.29 -5.90
CA ARG A 219 -1.83 17.39 -5.02
C ARG A 219 -2.56 16.89 -3.77
N PRO A 220 -1.82 16.23 -2.84
CA PRO A 220 -2.41 15.85 -1.57
C PRO A 220 -3.00 17.09 -0.87
N VAL A 221 -4.24 16.97 -0.41
CA VAL A 221 -4.89 18.01 0.39
C VAL A 221 -4.18 18.06 1.74
N PRO A 222 -3.70 19.22 2.20
CA PRO A 222 -3.11 19.35 3.53
C PRO A 222 -4.07 18.75 4.57
N SER A 223 -3.56 17.85 5.41
CA SER A 223 -4.35 17.28 6.51
C SER A 223 -4.79 18.43 7.40
N GLY A 224 -6.09 18.76 7.39
CA GLY A 224 -6.66 20.00 7.91
C GLY A 224 -6.19 20.34 9.31
N GLN A 225 -6.02 21.63 9.47
CA GLN A 225 -5.92 22.32 10.76
C GLN A 225 -7.15 22.05 11.62
#